data_15d32fe9cf46e09cff69544d5cd30c2a
#
_entry.id   15d32fe9cf46e09cff69544d5cd30c2a
#
_cell.length_a   1.000
_cell.length_b   1.000
_cell.length_c   1.000
_cell.angle_alpha   90.00
_cell.angle_beta   90.00
_cell.angle_gamma   90.00
#
_symmetry.space_group_name_H-M   'P 1'
#
loop_
_entity.id
_entity.type
_entity.pdbx_description
1 polymer ?
#
loop_
_entity_poly.entity_id
_entity_poly.type
_entity_poly.pdbx_seq_one_letter_code
_entity_poly.pdbx_strand_id
1 'polypeptide(L)'
;MSAGITLRCATPADAPRMQDLWRRCFGDEQAYLDLCFDQGGAVSHGMLLEAEGAVQSMLLVFSQEMTLPEGDSVPMWYVYAFCTHPDGQSRGYGRTLLAWTEAEGRKAGAKAVMMVPGEPSLFRFYESLGYETACFTWETRISRESITPPRQAAERCDAATYQVLREAFLQGASHVSYPLESLCWQKMLCDASGGG
;
A
#
# COMPACT_ATOMS: atom_id res chain seq x y z
N MET A 1 17.89 -30.09 8.51
CA MET A 1 16.42 -30.07 8.46
C MET A 1 16.05 -28.73 7.81
N SER A 2 15.42 -28.77 6.64
CA SER A 2 14.95 -27.52 6.00
C SER A 2 13.91 -26.90 6.92
N ALA A 3 14.21 -25.74 7.47
CA ALA A 3 13.22 -24.98 8.24
C ALA A 3 12.04 -24.69 7.30
N GLY A 4 10.86 -25.21 7.64
CA GLY A 4 9.67 -25.04 6.82
C GLY A 4 9.32 -23.56 6.64
N ILE A 5 8.77 -23.20 5.49
CA ILE A 5 8.17 -21.88 5.26
C ILE A 5 6.74 -21.89 5.81
N THR A 6 6.38 -20.89 6.57
CA THR A 6 5.00 -20.66 7.06
C THR A 6 4.48 -19.35 6.49
N LEU A 7 3.29 -19.38 5.92
CA LEU A 7 2.57 -18.23 5.39
C LEU A 7 1.32 -17.99 6.26
N ARG A 8 1.16 -16.79 6.77
CA ARG A 8 0.04 -16.45 7.66
C ARG A 8 -0.25 -14.95 7.70
N CYS A 9 -1.44 -14.60 8.18
CA CYS A 9 -1.73 -13.22 8.57
C CYS A 9 -0.95 -12.84 9.82
N ALA A 10 -0.69 -11.56 9.97
CA ALA A 10 -0.04 -11.02 11.16
C ALA A 10 -0.98 -11.05 12.37
N THR A 11 -0.40 -11.09 13.54
CA THR A 11 -1.05 -10.97 14.85
C THR A 11 -0.44 -9.78 15.62
N PRO A 12 -1.08 -9.25 16.67
CA PRO A 12 -0.51 -8.16 17.45
C PRO A 12 0.90 -8.45 17.98
N ALA A 13 1.25 -9.70 18.23
CA ALA A 13 2.59 -10.10 18.66
C ALA A 13 3.68 -9.89 17.60
N ASP A 14 3.31 -9.74 16.34
CA ASP A 14 4.24 -9.54 15.24
C ASP A 14 4.66 -8.08 15.05
N ALA A 15 3.95 -7.11 15.65
CA ALA A 15 4.19 -5.68 15.46
C ALA A 15 5.67 -5.27 15.61
N PRO A 16 6.40 -5.68 16.67
CA PRO A 16 7.80 -5.29 16.83
C PRO A 16 8.69 -5.81 15.69
N ARG A 17 8.42 -7.03 15.21
CA ARG A 17 9.18 -7.63 14.13
C ARG A 17 8.85 -7.01 12.77
N MET A 18 7.60 -6.70 12.52
CA MET A 18 7.16 -5.98 11.33
C MET A 18 7.79 -4.58 11.27
N GLN A 19 7.80 -3.84 12.38
CA GLN A 19 8.44 -2.53 12.47
C GLN A 19 9.96 -2.60 12.22
N ASP A 20 10.65 -3.59 12.80
CA ASP A 20 12.08 -3.79 12.57
C ASP A 20 12.36 -4.08 11.08
N LEU A 21 11.59 -4.97 10.48
CA LEU A 21 11.73 -5.32 9.06
C LEU A 21 11.44 -4.12 8.15
N TRP A 22 10.38 -3.38 8.44
CA TRP A 22 10.02 -2.16 7.71
C TRP A 22 11.14 -1.13 7.76
N ARG A 23 11.65 -0.83 8.95
CA ARG A 23 12.75 0.12 9.13
C ARG A 23 14.00 -0.27 8.36
N ARG A 24 14.36 -1.56 8.38
CA ARG A 24 15.53 -2.07 7.65
C ARG A 24 15.39 -1.95 6.13
N CYS A 25 14.18 -2.08 5.62
CA CYS A 25 13.94 -2.11 4.18
C CYS A 25 13.66 -0.73 3.58
N PHE A 26 12.97 0.14 4.32
CA PHE A 26 12.53 1.45 3.83
C PHE A 26 13.23 2.62 4.50
N GLY A 27 13.81 2.44 5.68
CA GLY A 27 14.52 3.50 6.40
C GLY A 27 13.61 4.53 7.06
N ASP A 28 12.31 4.27 7.15
CA ASP A 28 11.34 5.18 7.75
C ASP A 28 11.62 5.41 9.23
N GLU A 29 11.35 6.64 9.70
CA GLU A 29 11.54 7.05 11.08
C GLU A 29 10.53 6.39 12.02
N GLN A 30 10.92 6.24 13.30
CA GLN A 30 10.07 5.60 14.30
C GLN A 30 8.71 6.28 14.45
N ALA A 31 8.65 7.61 14.39
CA ALA A 31 7.39 8.35 14.49
C ALA A 31 6.39 7.98 13.37
N TYR A 32 6.87 7.71 12.15
CA TYR A 32 6.03 7.23 11.05
C TYR A 32 5.54 5.80 11.32
N LEU A 33 6.43 4.93 11.79
CA LEU A 33 6.06 3.55 12.13
C LEU A 33 5.03 3.50 13.25
N ASP A 34 5.20 4.32 14.30
CA ASP A 34 4.23 4.41 15.41
C ASP A 34 2.85 4.83 14.90
N LEU A 35 2.77 5.81 13.99
CA LEU A 35 1.51 6.18 13.35
C LEU A 35 0.88 5.02 12.58
N CYS A 36 1.66 4.32 11.75
CA CYS A 36 1.17 3.20 10.95
C CYS A 36 0.68 2.05 11.83
N PHE A 37 1.39 1.72 12.89
CA PHE A 37 1.12 0.54 13.71
C PHE A 37 0.11 0.81 14.83
N ASP A 38 0.20 1.96 15.50
CA ASP A 38 -0.65 2.26 16.65
C ASP A 38 -2.01 2.85 16.25
N GLN A 39 -2.03 3.69 15.22
CA GLN A 39 -3.24 4.38 14.77
C GLN A 39 -3.76 3.85 13.44
N GLY A 40 -2.86 3.49 12.53
CA GLY A 40 -3.20 2.98 11.20
C GLY A 40 -3.56 1.49 11.15
N GLY A 41 -3.42 0.75 12.25
CA GLY A 41 -3.79 -0.66 12.33
C GLY A 41 -2.99 -1.57 11.38
N ALA A 42 -1.74 -1.22 11.04
CA ALA A 42 -0.92 -1.93 10.07
C ALA A 42 -0.87 -3.45 10.28
N VAL A 43 -0.90 -3.90 11.55
CA VAL A 43 -0.87 -5.33 11.86
C VAL A 43 -2.08 -6.08 11.28
N SER A 44 -3.28 -5.48 11.33
CA SER A 44 -4.50 -6.12 10.83
C SER A 44 -4.51 -6.34 9.31
N HIS A 45 -3.64 -5.63 8.60
CA HIS A 45 -3.44 -5.74 7.15
C HIS A 45 -2.24 -6.61 6.78
N GLY A 46 -1.48 -7.09 7.78
CA GLY A 46 -0.20 -7.77 7.60
C GLY A 46 -0.34 -9.20 7.09
N MET A 47 0.43 -9.54 6.07
CA MET A 47 0.66 -10.90 5.62
C MET A 47 2.15 -11.21 5.69
N LEU A 48 2.50 -12.36 6.25
CA LEU A 48 3.86 -12.69 6.65
C LEU A 48 4.33 -14.01 6.05
N LEU A 49 5.61 -14.06 5.73
CA LEU A 49 6.34 -15.30 5.49
C LEU A 49 7.39 -15.48 6.60
N GLU A 50 7.27 -16.58 7.31
CA GLU A 50 8.25 -17.03 8.30
C GLU A 50 9.11 -18.15 7.71
N ALA A 51 10.40 -18.06 7.90
CA ALA A 51 11.37 -19.09 7.63
C ALA A 51 12.51 -19.00 8.65
N GLU A 52 13.13 -20.13 8.95
CA GLU A 52 14.27 -20.20 9.88
C GLU A 52 13.93 -19.62 11.29
N GLY A 53 12.66 -19.72 11.70
CA GLY A 53 12.18 -19.24 13.01
C GLY A 53 11.97 -17.74 13.11
N ALA A 54 11.97 -17.01 12.00
CA ALA A 54 11.74 -15.57 11.98
C ALA A 54 10.91 -15.10 10.77
N VAL A 55 10.25 -13.95 10.89
CA VAL A 55 9.60 -13.29 9.76
C VAL A 55 10.68 -12.80 8.81
N GLN A 56 10.65 -13.30 7.59
CA GLN A 56 11.61 -13.00 6.52
C GLN A 56 11.04 -12.05 5.47
N SER A 57 9.72 -12.07 5.28
CA SER A 57 9.06 -11.18 4.33
C SER A 57 7.70 -10.76 4.86
N MET A 58 7.29 -9.56 4.56
CA MET A 58 5.99 -9.02 4.92
C MET A 58 5.43 -8.12 3.82
N LEU A 59 4.12 -7.96 3.83
CA LEU A 59 3.40 -6.92 3.10
C LEU A 59 2.12 -6.57 3.85
N LEU A 60 1.53 -5.43 3.53
CA LEU A 60 0.19 -5.06 3.96
C LEU A 60 -0.78 -5.15 2.78
N VAL A 61 -2.03 -5.53 3.05
CA VAL A 61 -3.09 -5.62 2.06
C VAL A 61 -4.25 -4.73 2.45
N PHE A 62 -4.65 -3.86 1.53
CA PHE A 62 -5.85 -3.03 1.66
C PHE A 62 -6.86 -3.43 0.59
N SER A 63 -8.10 -3.73 1.01
CA SER A 63 -9.20 -3.95 0.09
C SER A 63 -9.64 -2.62 -0.50
N GLN A 64 -9.71 -2.55 -1.83
CA GLN A 64 -10.08 -1.37 -2.59
C GLN A 64 -10.93 -1.77 -3.80
N GLU A 65 -11.42 -0.79 -4.52
CA GLU A 65 -12.15 -0.99 -5.77
C GLU A 65 -11.53 -0.16 -6.89
N MET A 66 -11.51 -0.71 -8.09
CA MET A 66 -11.26 0.03 -9.32
C MET A 66 -12.61 0.41 -9.90
N THR A 67 -12.94 1.69 -9.92
CA THR A 67 -14.14 2.19 -10.59
C THR A 67 -13.83 2.41 -12.07
N LEU A 68 -14.68 1.89 -12.92
CA LEU A 68 -14.60 2.03 -14.39
C LEU A 68 -15.37 3.28 -14.85
N PRO A 69 -15.12 3.78 -16.07
CA PRO A 69 -15.78 5.00 -16.57
C PRO A 69 -17.30 4.92 -16.57
N GLU A 70 -17.85 3.72 -16.77
CA GLU A 70 -19.29 3.44 -16.80
C GLU A 70 -19.91 3.37 -15.42
N GLY A 71 -19.10 3.44 -14.34
CA GLY A 71 -19.53 3.38 -12.95
C GLY A 71 -19.51 1.98 -12.33
N ASP A 72 -19.21 0.94 -13.09
CA ASP A 72 -18.99 -0.40 -12.55
C ASP A 72 -17.71 -0.42 -11.71
N SER A 73 -17.68 -1.28 -10.68
CA SER A 73 -16.49 -1.45 -9.85
C SER A 73 -15.95 -2.87 -9.87
N VAL A 74 -14.63 -2.98 -9.74
CA VAL A 74 -13.88 -4.23 -9.69
C VAL A 74 -13.16 -4.32 -8.34
N PRO A 75 -13.52 -5.27 -7.47
CA PRO A 75 -12.85 -5.45 -6.19
C PRO A 75 -11.39 -5.85 -6.41
N MET A 76 -10.50 -5.19 -5.69
CA MET A 76 -9.05 -5.44 -5.79
C MET A 76 -8.35 -5.34 -4.44
N TRP A 77 -7.18 -5.92 -4.37
CA TRP A 77 -6.27 -5.76 -3.26
C TRP A 77 -5.10 -4.84 -3.63
N TYR A 78 -4.84 -3.85 -2.79
CA TYR A 78 -3.66 -3.01 -2.88
C TYR A 78 -2.59 -3.52 -1.92
N VAL A 79 -1.44 -3.90 -2.47
CA VAL A 79 -0.26 -4.32 -1.71
C VAL A 79 0.59 -3.11 -1.38
N TYR A 80 0.88 -2.94 -0.10
CA TYR A 80 1.68 -1.85 0.44
C TYR A 80 2.81 -2.37 1.34
N ALA A 81 3.88 -1.62 1.49
CA ALA A 81 5.04 -1.94 2.33
C ALA A 81 5.57 -3.38 2.15
N PHE A 82 5.58 -3.86 0.90
CA PHE A 82 6.11 -5.17 0.57
C PHE A 82 7.63 -5.19 0.66
N CYS A 83 8.15 -6.00 1.56
CA CYS A 83 9.59 -6.12 1.76
C CYS A 83 10.03 -7.51 2.21
N THR A 84 11.31 -7.79 1.99
CA THR A 84 11.99 -9.01 2.42
C THR A 84 13.26 -8.62 3.15
N HIS A 85 13.53 -9.26 4.29
CA HIS A 85 14.74 -9.06 5.08
C HIS A 85 15.99 -9.13 4.18
N PRO A 86 16.97 -8.23 4.31
CA PRO A 86 18.15 -8.22 3.44
C PRO A 86 18.85 -9.58 3.35
N ASP A 87 19.01 -10.30 4.46
CA ASP A 87 19.65 -11.62 4.49
C ASP A 87 18.77 -12.73 3.86
N GLY A 88 17.47 -12.47 3.68
CA GLY A 88 16.50 -13.36 3.04
C GLY A 88 16.27 -13.07 1.57
N GLN A 89 16.86 -12.02 1.04
CA GLN A 89 16.74 -11.66 -0.38
C GLN A 89 17.35 -12.76 -1.28
N SER A 90 16.87 -12.83 -2.52
CA SER A 90 17.26 -13.85 -3.51
C SER A 90 16.92 -15.32 -3.14
N ARG A 91 16.26 -15.57 -2.00
CA ARG A 91 15.78 -16.89 -1.58
C ARG A 91 14.35 -17.19 -2.07
N GLY A 92 13.73 -16.26 -2.79
CA GLY A 92 12.37 -16.39 -3.32
C GLY A 92 11.25 -16.09 -2.31
N TYR A 93 11.56 -15.65 -1.08
CA TYR A 93 10.56 -15.41 -0.04
C TYR A 93 9.51 -14.38 -0.45
N GLY A 94 9.94 -13.24 -1.03
CA GLY A 94 9.01 -12.24 -1.53
C GLY A 94 8.07 -12.78 -2.61
N ARG A 95 8.61 -13.54 -3.58
CA ARG A 95 7.80 -14.20 -4.63
C ARG A 95 6.78 -15.17 -4.02
N THR A 96 7.20 -15.97 -3.05
CA THR A 96 6.33 -16.95 -2.36
C THR A 96 5.22 -16.25 -1.58
N LEU A 97 5.55 -15.18 -0.85
CA LEU A 97 4.56 -14.40 -0.09
C LEU A 97 3.55 -13.74 -1.03
N LEU A 98 4.01 -13.11 -2.11
CA LEU A 98 3.14 -12.44 -3.07
C LEU A 98 2.19 -13.43 -3.77
N ALA A 99 2.69 -14.58 -4.22
CA ALA A 99 1.86 -15.62 -4.82
C ALA A 99 0.78 -16.16 -3.86
N TRP A 100 1.11 -16.31 -2.59
CA TRP A 100 0.13 -16.68 -1.57
C TRP A 100 -0.90 -15.55 -1.34
N THR A 101 -0.45 -14.29 -1.28
CA THR A 101 -1.33 -13.12 -1.17
C THR A 101 -2.35 -13.08 -2.32
N GLU A 102 -1.92 -13.32 -3.55
CA GLU A 102 -2.82 -13.40 -4.71
C GLU A 102 -3.85 -14.53 -4.58
N ALA A 103 -3.41 -15.69 -4.08
CA ALA A 103 -4.30 -16.82 -3.87
C ALA A 103 -5.37 -16.52 -2.80
N GLU A 104 -4.98 -15.88 -1.70
CA GLU A 104 -5.93 -15.43 -0.66
C GLU A 104 -6.85 -14.31 -1.20
N GLY A 105 -6.33 -13.38 -1.99
CA GLY A 105 -7.13 -12.35 -2.64
C GLY A 105 -8.23 -12.93 -3.52
N ARG A 106 -7.90 -13.93 -4.36
CA ARG A 106 -8.89 -14.63 -5.19
C ARG A 106 -9.98 -15.31 -4.34
N LYS A 107 -9.60 -15.95 -3.22
CA LYS A 107 -10.57 -16.55 -2.29
C LYS A 107 -11.48 -15.50 -1.65
N ALA A 108 -10.94 -14.33 -1.35
CA ALA A 108 -11.68 -13.19 -0.80
C ALA A 108 -12.53 -12.44 -1.86
N GLY A 109 -12.46 -12.84 -3.14
CA GLY A 109 -13.22 -12.23 -4.22
C GLY A 109 -12.53 -11.11 -4.98
N ALA A 110 -11.29 -10.75 -4.63
CA ALA A 110 -10.51 -9.79 -5.38
C ALA A 110 -10.25 -10.28 -6.81
N LYS A 111 -10.44 -9.41 -7.78
CA LYS A 111 -10.23 -9.68 -9.21
C LYS A 111 -8.89 -9.21 -9.71
N ALA A 112 -8.24 -8.33 -8.95
CA ALA A 112 -6.91 -7.81 -9.23
C ALA A 112 -6.11 -7.60 -7.94
N VAL A 113 -4.78 -7.64 -8.08
CA VAL A 113 -3.84 -7.20 -7.07
C VAL A 113 -3.02 -6.08 -7.69
N MET A 114 -2.96 -4.95 -7.02
CA MET A 114 -2.26 -3.75 -7.47
C MET A 114 -1.16 -3.36 -6.48
N MET A 115 -0.11 -2.77 -6.99
CA MET A 115 0.94 -2.13 -6.18
C MET A 115 1.57 -0.97 -6.94
N VAL A 116 2.24 -0.09 -6.21
CA VAL A 116 3.02 1.01 -6.78
C VAL A 116 4.49 0.73 -6.49
N PRO A 117 5.30 0.37 -7.50
CA PRO A 117 6.74 0.16 -7.32
C PRO A 117 7.42 1.47 -6.89
N GLY A 118 8.20 1.42 -5.79
CA GLY A 118 8.93 2.58 -5.28
C GLY A 118 10.18 2.95 -6.11
N GLU A 119 10.67 2.01 -6.93
CA GLU A 119 11.88 2.20 -7.73
C GLU A 119 11.72 1.61 -9.12
N PRO A 120 12.37 2.19 -10.16
CA PRO A 120 12.33 1.66 -11.53
C PRO A 120 12.80 0.21 -11.66
N SER A 121 13.73 -0.22 -10.82
CA SER A 121 14.25 -1.61 -10.79
C SER A 121 13.18 -2.64 -10.46
N LEU A 122 12.17 -2.27 -9.64
CA LEU A 122 11.10 -3.16 -9.20
C LEU A 122 10.10 -3.48 -10.31
N PHE A 123 9.96 -2.65 -11.33
CA PHE A 123 9.08 -2.96 -12.46
C PHE A 123 9.47 -4.28 -13.12
N ARG A 124 10.76 -4.48 -13.41
CA ARG A 124 11.25 -5.76 -13.99
C ARG A 124 11.00 -6.95 -13.07
N PHE A 125 11.12 -6.76 -11.76
CA PHE A 125 10.82 -7.81 -10.80
C PHE A 125 9.34 -8.21 -10.89
N TYR A 126 8.41 -7.26 -10.84
CA TYR A 126 6.98 -7.53 -10.92
C TYR A 126 6.56 -8.06 -12.30
N GLU A 127 7.11 -7.54 -13.38
CA GLU A 127 6.90 -8.08 -14.74
C GLU A 127 7.30 -9.56 -14.82
N SER A 128 8.41 -9.96 -14.18
CA SER A 128 8.85 -11.36 -14.10
C SER A 128 7.87 -12.26 -13.33
N LEU A 129 6.94 -11.67 -12.59
CA LEU A 129 5.87 -12.34 -11.84
C LEU A 129 4.52 -12.32 -12.58
N GLY A 130 4.46 -11.69 -13.76
CA GLY A 130 3.25 -11.58 -14.56
C GLY A 130 2.41 -10.32 -14.28
N TYR A 131 2.96 -9.34 -13.56
CA TYR A 131 2.33 -8.02 -13.43
C TYR A 131 2.56 -7.16 -14.65
N GLU A 132 1.60 -6.32 -14.95
CA GLU A 132 1.67 -5.35 -16.05
C GLU A 132 1.46 -3.94 -15.54
N THR A 133 2.08 -2.95 -16.19
CA THR A 133 1.83 -1.55 -15.89
C THR A 133 0.44 -1.16 -16.43
N ALA A 134 -0.50 -0.96 -15.53
CA ALA A 134 -1.90 -0.69 -15.87
C ALA A 134 -2.31 0.78 -15.67
N CYS A 135 -1.65 1.50 -14.76
CA CYS A 135 -2.00 2.87 -14.41
C CYS A 135 -0.79 3.79 -14.55
N PHE A 136 -1.06 5.02 -14.99
CA PHE A 136 -0.07 6.08 -15.13
C PHE A 136 -0.54 7.29 -14.34
N THR A 137 0.39 7.99 -13.71
CA THR A 137 0.14 9.28 -13.05
C THR A 137 0.73 10.41 -13.89
N TRP A 138 0.04 11.53 -13.93
CA TRP A 138 0.59 12.76 -14.48
C TRP A 138 1.39 13.47 -13.40
N GLU A 139 2.66 13.74 -13.66
CA GLU A 139 3.49 14.58 -12.80
C GLU A 139 3.66 15.94 -13.46
N THR A 140 3.23 16.99 -12.78
CA THR A 140 3.45 18.37 -13.21
C THR A 140 4.36 19.06 -12.21
N ARG A 141 5.52 19.52 -12.64
CA ARG A 141 6.42 20.32 -11.82
C ARG A 141 6.13 21.80 -12.05
N ILE A 142 5.67 22.47 -11.02
CA ILE A 142 5.38 23.89 -11.06
C ILE A 142 6.39 24.62 -10.17
N SER A 143 7.11 25.61 -10.72
CA SER A 143 7.99 26.42 -9.89
C SER A 143 7.16 27.30 -8.94
N ARG A 144 7.66 27.54 -7.73
CA ARG A 144 6.98 28.37 -6.75
C ARG A 144 6.69 29.79 -7.27
N GLU A 145 7.55 30.30 -8.14
CA GLU A 145 7.41 31.62 -8.76
C GLU A 145 6.26 31.69 -9.79
N SER A 146 5.88 30.52 -10.34
CA SER A 146 4.77 30.40 -11.31
C SER A 146 3.41 30.23 -10.65
N ILE A 147 3.35 30.08 -9.33
CA ILE A 147 2.09 29.88 -8.60
C ILE A 147 1.45 31.25 -8.34
N THR A 148 0.34 31.49 -9.00
CA THR A 148 -0.52 32.63 -8.64
C THR A 148 -1.27 32.27 -7.35
N PRO A 149 -1.25 33.12 -6.31
CA PRO A 149 -2.01 32.87 -5.10
C PRO A 149 -3.48 32.59 -5.44
N PRO A 150 -4.13 31.61 -4.80
CA PRO A 150 -5.53 31.32 -5.04
C PRO A 150 -6.38 32.54 -4.68
N ARG A 151 -7.44 32.78 -5.44
CA ARG A 151 -8.39 33.88 -5.15
C ARG A 151 -9.15 33.66 -3.84
N GLN A 152 -9.25 32.41 -3.41
CA GLN A 152 -9.86 32.00 -2.14
C GLN A 152 -8.87 31.12 -1.40
N ALA A 153 -8.85 31.22 -0.07
CA ALA A 153 -8.07 30.31 0.76
C ALA A 153 -8.60 28.87 0.59
N ALA A 154 -7.68 27.91 0.51
CA ALA A 154 -8.08 26.51 0.57
C ALA A 154 -8.57 26.19 1.98
N GLU A 155 -9.69 25.52 2.08
CA GLU A 155 -10.24 25.04 3.34
C GLU A 155 -9.88 23.57 3.55
N ARG A 156 -9.53 23.21 4.79
CA ARG A 156 -9.33 21.80 5.15
C ARG A 156 -10.66 21.08 5.19
N CYS A 157 -10.72 19.89 4.65
CA CYS A 157 -11.88 19.02 4.77
C CYS A 157 -11.54 17.74 5.52
N ASP A 158 -12.56 17.05 6.03
CA ASP A 158 -12.41 15.71 6.57
C ASP A 158 -12.36 14.66 5.46
N ALA A 159 -12.00 13.42 5.84
CA ALA A 159 -11.85 12.33 4.88
C ALA A 159 -13.16 11.99 4.16
N ALA A 160 -14.31 12.14 4.81
CA ALA A 160 -15.61 11.85 4.21
C ALA A 160 -15.97 12.89 3.14
N THR A 161 -15.78 14.17 3.44
CA THR A 161 -15.95 15.26 2.48
C THR A 161 -14.99 15.11 1.30
N TYR A 162 -13.72 14.79 1.57
CA TYR A 162 -12.73 14.54 0.53
C TYR A 162 -13.13 13.37 -0.37
N GLN A 163 -13.65 12.27 0.20
CA GLN A 163 -14.13 11.13 -0.58
C GLN A 163 -15.21 11.55 -1.59
N VAL A 164 -16.23 12.29 -1.14
CA VAL A 164 -17.31 12.76 -2.02
C VAL A 164 -16.79 13.65 -3.13
N LEU A 165 -15.94 14.61 -2.80
CA LEU A 165 -15.38 15.55 -3.78
C LEU A 165 -14.47 14.83 -4.79
N ARG A 166 -13.65 13.88 -4.32
CA ARG A 166 -12.76 13.09 -5.15
C ARG A 166 -13.53 12.22 -6.14
N GLU A 167 -14.54 11.49 -5.69
CA GLU A 167 -15.36 10.62 -6.56
C GLU A 167 -16.13 11.46 -7.58
N ALA A 168 -16.66 12.62 -7.20
CA ALA A 168 -17.29 13.53 -8.14
C ALA A 168 -16.32 14.09 -9.20
N PHE A 169 -15.09 14.41 -8.80
CA PHE A 169 -14.05 14.90 -9.71
C PHE A 169 -13.59 13.84 -10.70
N LEU A 170 -13.53 12.57 -10.27
CA LEU A 170 -13.05 11.45 -11.08
C LEU A 170 -14.16 10.75 -11.87
N GLN A 171 -15.40 11.22 -11.78
CA GLN A 171 -16.53 10.64 -12.51
C GLN A 171 -16.25 10.56 -14.02
N GLY A 172 -16.49 9.39 -14.62
CA GLY A 172 -16.23 9.13 -16.03
C GLY A 172 -14.78 8.76 -16.37
N ALA A 173 -13.90 8.67 -15.37
CA ALA A 173 -12.53 8.18 -15.52
C ALA A 173 -12.31 6.89 -14.71
N SER A 174 -11.47 5.98 -15.23
CA SER A 174 -11.03 4.84 -14.43
C SER A 174 -10.16 5.32 -13.28
N HIS A 175 -10.51 4.94 -12.06
CA HIS A 175 -9.76 5.33 -10.87
C HIS A 175 -9.92 4.32 -9.73
N VAL A 176 -9.00 4.37 -8.78
CA VAL A 176 -9.12 3.60 -7.54
C VAL A 176 -10.04 4.35 -6.58
N SER A 177 -11.16 3.72 -6.22
CA SER A 177 -12.05 4.21 -5.16
C SER A 177 -11.57 3.70 -3.82
N TYR A 178 -11.30 4.62 -2.90
CA TYR A 178 -10.79 4.29 -1.57
C TYR A 178 -11.94 4.19 -0.57
N PRO A 179 -12.02 3.10 0.23
CA PRO A 179 -12.88 3.07 1.41
C PRO A 179 -12.52 4.23 2.36
N LEU A 180 -13.51 4.71 3.11
CA LEU A 180 -13.30 5.83 4.04
C LEU A 180 -12.16 5.57 5.02
N GLU A 181 -12.02 4.34 5.50
CA GLU A 181 -10.92 3.93 6.38
C GLU A 181 -9.54 4.20 5.75
N SER A 182 -9.36 3.84 4.48
CA SER A 182 -8.11 4.09 3.76
C SER A 182 -7.83 5.59 3.60
N LEU A 183 -8.86 6.41 3.37
CA LEU A 183 -8.72 7.86 3.30
C LEU A 183 -8.43 8.48 4.66
N CYS A 184 -9.03 7.99 5.74
CA CYS A 184 -8.70 8.39 7.10
C CYS A 184 -7.23 8.13 7.41
N TRP A 185 -6.71 6.95 7.01
CA TRP A 185 -5.31 6.63 7.18
C TRP A 185 -4.40 7.55 6.36
N GLN A 186 -4.70 7.76 5.07
CA GLN A 186 -3.94 8.68 4.23
C GLN A 186 -3.93 10.10 4.79
N LYS A 187 -5.09 10.58 5.27
CA LYS A 187 -5.20 11.90 5.89
C LYS A 187 -4.35 12.01 7.14
N MET A 188 -4.38 11.01 8.02
CA MET A 188 -3.55 10.96 9.23
C MET A 188 -2.07 11.08 8.90
N LEU A 189 -1.58 10.35 7.89
CA LEU A 189 -0.19 10.41 7.45
C LEU A 189 0.15 11.78 6.83
N CYS A 190 -0.77 12.36 6.06
CA CYS A 190 -0.63 13.68 5.48
C CYS A 190 -0.51 14.76 6.56
N ASP A 191 -1.42 14.76 7.54
CA ASP A 191 -1.41 15.71 8.66
C ASP A 191 -0.11 15.62 9.48
N ALA A 192 0.37 14.39 9.74
CA ALA A 192 1.63 14.16 10.46
C ALA A 192 2.86 14.67 9.70
N SER A 193 2.81 14.67 8.36
CA SER A 193 3.88 15.19 7.50
C SER A 193 3.79 16.72 7.28
N GLY A 194 2.89 17.41 7.95
CA GLY A 194 2.65 18.84 7.77
C GLY A 194 1.90 19.20 6.50
N GLY A 195 1.30 18.21 5.85
CA GLY A 195 0.37 18.40 4.74
C GLY A 195 -1.00 18.92 5.21
N GLY A 196 -1.80 19.40 4.30
CA GLY A 196 -3.13 19.89 4.63
C GLY A 196 -4.04 19.97 3.42
#